data_ea6fab0b9281881ea652097ae93bd86e
#
_entry.id   ea6fab0b9281881ea652097ae93bd86e
#
_cell.length_a   1.000
_cell.length_b   1.000
_cell.length_c   1.000
_cell.angle_alpha   90.00
_cell.angle_beta   90.00
_cell.angle_gamma   90.00
#
_symmetry.space_group_name_H-M   'P 1'
#
loop_
_entity.id
_entity.type
_entity.pdbx_description
1 polymer ?
#
loop_
_entity_poly.entity_id
_entity_poly.type
_entity_poly.pdbx_seq_one_letter_code
_entity_poly.pdbx_strand_id
1 'polypeptide(L)'
;MIQSFALGEVTPEQAMQIGEELCDRYLKGDYQYVIAVHNDKDHLHCHIIFNNTNLYNGLSFTTEHNQGRRTERAWAELREISDEICKEHGLSLIAPKGKGISYLKRLKQQEGKSWKEKLRIRIAEVMLYSRDLADFLKNCTTAGIEYVYTPKNKYKLKFKLSGDGQQRFTRAEASL
;
A
#
# COMPACT_ATOMS: atom_id res chain seq x y z
N MET A 1 11.71 10.28 0.20
CA MET A 1 10.32 10.48 0.66
C MET A 1 9.50 11.05 -0.50
N ILE A 2 8.17 10.87 -0.51
CA ILE A 2 7.28 11.50 -1.49
C ILE A 2 6.08 12.05 -0.72
N GLN A 3 5.78 13.34 -0.93
CA GLN A 3 4.58 13.99 -0.41
C GLN A 3 3.70 14.39 -1.58
N SER A 4 2.43 13.98 -1.59
CA SER A 4 1.49 14.24 -2.68
C SER A 4 0.31 15.04 -2.16
N PHE A 5 -0.21 15.93 -3.00
CA PHE A 5 -1.34 16.81 -2.70
C PHE A 5 -2.57 16.43 -3.55
N ALA A 6 -3.75 16.81 -3.11
CA ALA A 6 -4.94 16.62 -3.92
C ALA A 6 -4.93 17.55 -5.16
N LEU A 7 -5.69 17.19 -6.18
CA LEU A 7 -5.74 17.96 -7.42
C LEU A 7 -6.21 19.41 -7.16
N GLY A 8 -5.37 20.37 -7.56
CA GLY A 8 -5.67 21.80 -7.44
C GLY A 8 -5.65 22.36 -6.02
N GLU A 9 -5.18 21.61 -5.04
CA GLU A 9 -5.17 22.00 -3.64
C GLU A 9 -4.02 22.94 -3.28
N VAL A 10 -2.89 22.86 -3.98
CA VAL A 10 -1.70 23.70 -3.77
C VAL A 10 -1.12 24.19 -5.09
N THR A 11 -0.39 25.33 -5.06
CA THR A 11 0.49 25.77 -6.14
C THR A 11 1.86 25.09 -6.05
N PRO A 12 2.69 25.09 -7.11
CA PRO A 12 4.06 24.56 -7.05
C PRO A 12 4.90 25.21 -5.93
N GLU A 13 4.74 26.52 -5.70
CA GLU A 13 5.45 27.27 -4.67
C GLU A 13 5.00 26.84 -3.27
N GLN A 14 3.70 26.66 -3.06
CA GLN A 14 3.16 26.14 -1.79
C GLN A 14 3.62 24.70 -1.54
N ALA A 15 3.63 23.86 -2.57
CA ALA A 15 4.11 22.48 -2.47
C ALA A 15 5.60 22.45 -2.06
N MET A 16 6.43 23.35 -2.62
CA MET A 16 7.83 23.47 -2.22
C MET A 16 7.97 23.89 -0.77
N GLN A 17 7.26 24.94 -0.36
CA GLN A 17 7.29 25.46 1.04
C GLN A 17 6.88 24.38 2.05
N ILE A 18 5.80 23.64 1.77
CA ILE A 18 5.33 22.55 2.63
C ILE A 18 6.34 21.39 2.68
N GLY A 19 6.98 21.09 1.55
CA GLY A 19 8.05 20.10 1.48
C GLY A 19 9.29 20.48 2.29
N GLU A 20 9.68 21.75 2.27
CA GLU A 20 10.77 22.30 3.10
C GLU A 20 10.40 22.22 4.59
N GLU A 21 9.20 22.64 4.95
CA GLU A 21 8.72 22.56 6.33
C GLU A 21 8.69 21.12 6.85
N LEU A 22 8.28 20.15 6.01
CA LEU A 22 8.34 18.74 6.35
C LEU A 22 9.77 18.26 6.59
N CYS A 23 10.72 18.70 5.77
CA CYS A 23 12.13 18.36 5.96
C CYS A 23 12.67 18.97 7.25
N ASP A 24 12.37 20.23 7.53
CA ASP A 24 12.86 20.91 8.72
C ASP A 24 12.33 20.29 10.02
N ARG A 25 11.05 19.92 10.06
CA ARG A 25 10.45 19.24 11.22
C ARG A 25 10.93 17.79 11.39
N TYR A 26 11.05 17.05 10.28
CA TYR A 26 11.40 15.63 10.34
C TYR A 26 12.90 15.36 10.42
N LEU A 27 13.72 16.12 9.68
CA LEU A 27 15.18 15.96 9.63
C LEU A 27 15.91 16.87 10.61
N LYS A 28 15.24 17.85 11.21
CA LYS A 28 15.72 18.76 12.28
C LYS A 28 17.03 19.50 11.97
N GLY A 29 17.35 19.66 10.68
CA GLY A 29 18.61 20.26 10.24
C GLY A 29 19.84 19.34 10.33
N ASP A 30 19.65 18.09 10.76
CA ASP A 30 20.74 17.14 10.96
C ASP A 30 21.18 16.42 9.67
N TYR A 31 20.39 16.53 8.61
CA TYR A 31 20.62 15.85 7.34
C TYR A 31 20.44 16.78 6.15
N GLN A 32 21.34 16.69 5.20
CA GLN A 32 21.19 17.40 3.92
C GLN A 32 20.08 16.79 3.10
N TYR A 33 19.30 17.59 2.39
CA TYR A 33 18.25 17.14 1.52
C TYR A 33 18.14 17.95 0.23
N VAL A 34 17.45 17.38 -0.75
CA VAL A 34 17.05 18.02 -2.00
C VAL A 34 15.58 17.74 -2.23
N ILE A 35 14.83 18.78 -2.63
CA ILE A 35 13.40 18.67 -2.98
C ILE A 35 13.24 18.99 -4.47
N ALA A 36 12.39 18.22 -5.15
CA ALA A 36 11.91 18.52 -6.48
C ALA A 36 10.38 18.42 -6.50
N VAL A 37 9.72 19.51 -6.94
CA VAL A 37 8.28 19.54 -7.14
C VAL A 37 7.99 19.06 -8.57
N HIS A 38 7.12 18.07 -8.70
CA HIS A 38 6.71 17.48 -9.97
C HIS A 38 5.24 17.76 -10.25
N ASN A 39 4.95 18.10 -11.50
CA ASN A 39 3.61 18.32 -12.04
C ASN A 39 3.32 17.45 -13.29
N ASP A 40 4.04 16.35 -13.42
CA ASP A 40 3.94 15.40 -14.55
C ASP A 40 2.70 14.49 -14.48
N LYS A 41 1.90 14.62 -13.42
CA LYS A 41 0.64 13.92 -13.19
C LYS A 41 -0.49 14.90 -12.90
N ASP A 42 -1.70 14.38 -12.76
CA ASP A 42 -2.90 15.18 -12.45
C ASP A 42 -2.82 15.91 -11.10
N HIS A 43 -1.82 15.60 -10.27
CA HIS A 43 -1.62 16.20 -8.95
C HIS A 43 -0.15 16.53 -8.69
N LEU A 44 0.10 17.61 -7.94
CA LEU A 44 1.44 18.00 -7.53
C LEU A 44 1.99 17.03 -6.47
N HIS A 45 3.27 16.75 -6.57
CA HIS A 45 3.98 15.95 -5.58
C HIS A 45 5.45 16.37 -5.44
N CYS A 46 5.97 16.28 -4.22
CA CYS A 46 7.36 16.55 -3.91
C CYS A 46 8.13 15.24 -3.81
N HIS A 47 9.23 15.13 -4.55
CA HIS A 47 10.26 14.12 -4.31
C HIS A 47 11.33 14.70 -3.41
N ILE A 48 11.54 14.05 -2.26
CA ILE A 48 12.52 14.46 -1.26
C ILE A 48 13.56 13.35 -1.11
N ILE A 49 14.81 13.70 -1.38
CA ILE A 49 15.97 12.83 -1.19
C ILE A 49 16.83 13.46 -0.11
N PHE A 50 17.22 12.74 0.91
CA PHE A 50 18.10 13.20 1.96
C PHE A 50 19.30 12.29 2.17
N ASN A 51 20.41 12.84 2.63
CA ASN A 51 21.61 12.10 2.97
C ASN A 51 21.36 11.23 4.21
N ASN A 52 21.71 9.95 4.13
CA ASN A 52 21.51 9.02 5.25
C ASN A 52 22.50 9.22 6.40
N THR A 53 23.46 10.14 6.27
CA THR A 53 24.47 10.40 7.31
C THR A 53 24.20 11.71 8.00
N ASN A 54 24.06 11.68 9.34
CA ASN A 54 23.91 12.85 10.16
C ASN A 54 25.18 13.75 10.06
N LEU A 55 24.97 15.03 9.84
CA LEU A 55 26.03 16.02 9.62
C LEU A 55 26.95 16.23 10.85
N TYR A 56 26.44 16.01 12.04
CA TYR A 56 27.13 16.35 13.28
C TYR A 56 27.81 15.15 13.96
N ASN A 57 27.17 13.98 13.92
CA ASN A 57 27.68 12.79 14.63
C ASN A 57 28.14 11.66 13.70
N GLY A 58 27.87 11.75 12.38
CA GLY A 58 28.26 10.77 11.39
C GLY A 58 27.45 9.46 11.43
N LEU A 59 26.44 9.35 12.28
CA LEU A 59 25.61 8.16 12.36
C LEU A 59 24.60 8.11 11.20
N SER A 60 24.20 6.89 10.81
CA SER A 60 23.16 6.75 9.80
C SER A 60 21.78 7.05 10.40
N PHE A 61 20.89 7.63 9.58
CA PHE A 61 19.48 7.87 9.91
C PHE A 61 18.79 6.61 10.45
N THR A 62 19.06 5.45 9.84
CA THR A 62 18.54 4.17 10.27
C THR A 62 18.97 3.78 11.68
N THR A 63 20.22 4.14 12.06
CA THR A 63 20.78 3.85 13.38
C THR A 63 20.14 4.76 14.43
N GLU A 64 20.07 6.07 14.18
CA GLU A 64 19.52 7.06 15.12
C GLU A 64 18.03 6.85 15.37
N HIS A 65 17.25 6.54 14.32
CA HIS A 65 15.81 6.33 14.40
C HIS A 65 15.42 4.88 14.68
N ASN A 66 16.39 4.02 14.99
CA ASN A 66 16.18 2.60 15.35
C ASN A 66 15.27 1.83 14.38
N GLN A 67 15.45 2.05 13.07
CA GLN A 67 14.59 1.50 12.02
C GLN A 67 14.86 0.03 11.69
N GLY A 68 15.78 -0.65 12.38
CA GLY A 68 16.28 -1.99 12.02
C GLY A 68 15.23 -3.11 12.00
N ARG A 69 14.13 -3.00 12.72
CA ARG A 69 13.01 -3.99 12.70
C ARG A 69 11.61 -3.36 12.83
N ARG A 70 11.50 -2.03 12.94
CA ARG A 70 10.23 -1.32 13.18
C ARG A 70 10.10 -0.09 12.29
N THR A 71 10.19 -0.31 10.98
CA THR A 71 9.90 0.69 9.95
C THR A 71 8.54 1.38 10.16
N GLU A 72 7.59 0.73 10.84
CA GLU A 72 6.27 1.28 11.12
C GLU A 72 6.29 2.56 11.97
N ARG A 73 7.25 2.71 12.89
CA ARG A 73 7.32 3.90 13.76
C ARG A 73 7.80 5.15 13.03
N ALA A 74 8.86 5.03 12.22
CA ALA A 74 9.38 6.16 11.46
C ALA A 74 8.40 6.64 10.39
N TRP A 75 7.68 5.70 9.77
CA TRP A 75 6.58 6.04 8.86
C TRP A 75 5.39 6.67 9.57
N ALA A 76 5.11 6.29 10.80
CA ALA A 76 4.06 6.88 11.61
C ALA A 76 4.41 8.34 11.99
N GLU A 77 5.62 8.57 12.48
CA GLU A 77 6.12 9.90 12.82
C GLU A 77 6.13 10.84 11.61
N LEU A 78 6.68 10.38 10.46
CA LEU A 78 6.66 11.16 9.23
C LEU A 78 5.25 11.54 8.79
N ARG A 79 4.30 10.61 8.91
CA ARG A 79 2.91 10.85 8.54
C ARG A 79 2.25 11.84 9.50
N GLU A 80 2.49 11.71 10.80
CA GLU A 80 1.96 12.59 11.83
C GLU A 80 2.42 14.04 11.60
N ILE A 81 3.70 14.26 11.36
CA ILE A 81 4.26 15.58 11.02
C ILE A 81 3.65 16.12 9.72
N SER A 82 3.54 15.27 8.67
CA SER A 82 2.92 15.67 7.40
C SER A 82 1.44 16.04 7.57
N ASP A 83 0.69 15.29 8.36
CA ASP A 83 -0.73 15.56 8.62
C ASP A 83 -0.93 16.84 9.44
N GLU A 84 -0.03 17.15 10.39
CA GLU A 84 -0.02 18.41 11.15
C GLU A 84 0.22 19.60 10.23
N ILE A 85 1.25 19.55 9.39
CA ILE A 85 1.55 20.62 8.42
C ILE A 85 0.36 20.82 7.47
N CYS A 86 -0.22 19.76 6.94
CA CYS A 86 -1.40 19.85 6.08
C CYS A 86 -2.57 20.54 6.78
N LYS A 87 -2.81 20.25 8.06
CA LYS A 87 -3.86 20.94 8.85
C LYS A 87 -3.57 22.43 9.03
N GLU A 88 -2.32 22.78 9.35
CA GLU A 88 -1.89 24.18 9.54
C GLU A 88 -2.08 25.01 8.26
N HIS A 89 -1.86 24.38 7.10
CA HIS A 89 -2.07 24.98 5.78
C HIS A 89 -3.50 24.84 5.25
N GLY A 90 -4.44 24.27 6.02
CA GLY A 90 -5.84 24.09 5.63
C GLY A 90 -6.05 23.07 4.51
N LEU A 91 -5.13 22.13 4.35
CA LEU A 91 -5.18 21.10 3.30
C LEU A 91 -5.94 19.86 3.74
N SER A 92 -6.37 19.05 2.77
CA SER A 92 -7.09 17.80 3.02
C SER A 92 -6.18 16.73 3.59
N LEU A 93 -6.73 15.92 4.50
CA LEU A 93 -6.03 14.77 5.06
C LEU A 93 -6.50 13.47 4.41
N ILE A 94 -5.56 12.62 4.04
CA ILE A 94 -5.88 11.31 3.49
C ILE A 94 -6.18 10.35 4.64
N ALA A 95 -7.46 9.98 4.80
CA ALA A 95 -7.82 8.87 5.67
C ALA A 95 -7.17 7.57 5.15
N PRO A 96 -6.39 6.83 5.97
CA PRO A 96 -5.71 5.61 5.54
C PRO A 96 -6.74 4.55 5.14
N LYS A 97 -6.90 4.33 3.85
CA LYS A 97 -7.71 3.24 3.29
C LYS A 97 -6.83 1.98 3.27
N GLY A 98 -6.88 1.15 4.33
CA GLY A 98 -6.29 -0.19 4.35
C GLY A 98 -4.93 -0.40 3.65
N LYS A 99 -4.44 -1.61 3.56
CA LYS A 99 -3.19 -1.92 2.84
C LYS A 99 -3.36 -1.63 1.35
N GLY A 100 -2.65 -0.62 0.86
CA GLY A 100 -2.64 -0.26 -0.56
C GLY A 100 -2.22 -1.43 -1.46
N ILE A 101 -2.74 -1.45 -2.67
CA ILE A 101 -2.38 -2.43 -3.69
C ILE A 101 -1.18 -1.89 -4.45
N SER A 102 -0.09 -2.68 -4.62
CA SER A 102 1.06 -2.25 -5.41
C SER A 102 0.65 -1.89 -6.85
N TYR A 103 1.36 -0.95 -7.46
CA TYR A 103 1.11 -0.49 -8.84
C TYR A 103 1.02 -1.67 -9.84
N LEU A 104 1.98 -2.61 -9.78
CA LEU A 104 1.97 -3.80 -10.64
C LEU A 104 0.73 -4.69 -10.41
N LYS A 105 0.25 -4.77 -9.18
CA LYS A 105 -0.96 -5.53 -8.88
C LYS A 105 -2.21 -4.82 -9.43
N ARG A 106 -2.26 -3.48 -9.34
CA ARG A 106 -3.34 -2.67 -9.92
C ARG A 106 -3.38 -2.80 -11.43
N LEU A 107 -2.21 -2.71 -12.09
CA LEU A 107 -2.09 -2.86 -13.54
C LEU A 107 -2.59 -4.23 -14.01
N LYS A 108 -2.15 -5.31 -13.35
CA LYS A 108 -2.61 -6.69 -13.64
C LYS A 108 -4.12 -6.88 -13.39
N GLN A 109 -4.68 -6.17 -12.43
CA GLN A 109 -6.14 -6.17 -12.18
C GLN A 109 -6.90 -5.47 -13.31
N GLN A 110 -6.43 -4.30 -13.75
CA GLN A 110 -7.03 -3.56 -14.88
C GLN A 110 -6.98 -4.33 -16.20
N GLU A 111 -5.91 -5.09 -16.41
CA GLU A 111 -5.75 -5.93 -17.61
C GLU A 111 -6.55 -7.24 -17.55
N GLY A 112 -7.26 -7.52 -16.47
CA GLY A 112 -7.99 -8.80 -16.26
C GLY A 112 -7.08 -10.04 -16.22
N LYS A 113 -5.75 -9.84 -16.17
CA LYS A 113 -4.74 -10.90 -16.21
C LYS A 113 -4.38 -11.46 -14.83
N SER A 114 -4.91 -10.87 -13.74
CA SER A 114 -4.63 -11.36 -12.40
C SER A 114 -5.37 -12.66 -12.14
N TRP A 115 -4.64 -13.77 -11.95
CA TRP A 115 -5.24 -15.05 -11.56
C TRP A 115 -6.07 -14.96 -10.26
N LYS A 116 -5.72 -14.03 -9.36
CA LYS A 116 -6.50 -13.76 -8.14
C LYS A 116 -7.86 -13.17 -8.46
N GLU A 117 -7.93 -12.28 -9.42
CA GLU A 117 -9.20 -11.66 -9.83
C GLU A 117 -10.10 -12.69 -10.53
N LYS A 118 -9.53 -13.49 -11.42
CA LYS A 118 -10.26 -14.59 -12.05
C LYS A 118 -10.80 -15.59 -11.01
N LEU A 119 -9.96 -15.93 -10.01
CA LEU A 119 -10.37 -16.81 -8.91
C LEU A 119 -11.49 -16.19 -8.08
N ARG A 120 -11.39 -14.89 -7.76
CA ARG A 120 -12.41 -14.16 -7.00
C ARG A 120 -13.75 -14.12 -7.73
N ILE A 121 -13.75 -13.80 -9.01
CA ILE A 121 -14.97 -13.78 -9.85
C ILE A 121 -15.60 -15.16 -9.85
N ARG A 122 -14.84 -16.21 -10.14
CA ARG A 122 -15.37 -17.59 -10.16
C ARG A 122 -15.90 -18.05 -8.81
N ILE A 123 -15.22 -17.72 -7.71
CA ILE A 123 -15.73 -18.03 -6.36
C ILE A 123 -17.05 -17.30 -6.12
N ALA A 124 -17.14 -16.01 -6.47
CA ALA A 124 -18.37 -15.24 -6.32
C ALA A 124 -19.52 -15.84 -7.15
N GLU A 125 -19.28 -16.24 -8.38
CA GLU A 125 -20.27 -16.93 -9.22
C GLU A 125 -20.76 -18.24 -8.57
N VAL A 126 -19.84 -19.08 -8.09
CA VAL A 126 -20.19 -20.35 -7.42
C VAL A 126 -20.99 -20.10 -6.14
N MET A 127 -20.68 -19.04 -5.38
CA MET A 127 -21.41 -18.69 -4.18
C MET A 127 -22.88 -18.34 -4.45
N LEU A 128 -23.20 -17.72 -5.60
CA LEU A 128 -24.56 -17.28 -5.92
C LEU A 128 -25.58 -18.43 -6.03
N TYR A 129 -25.14 -19.62 -6.41
CA TYR A 129 -26.04 -20.78 -6.59
C TYR A 129 -25.77 -21.93 -5.61
N SER A 130 -24.85 -21.73 -4.66
CA SER A 130 -24.56 -22.73 -3.62
C SER A 130 -25.43 -22.52 -2.38
N ARG A 131 -25.99 -23.60 -1.84
CA ARG A 131 -26.93 -23.58 -0.71
C ARG A 131 -26.24 -23.64 0.64
N ASP A 132 -25.16 -24.41 0.71
CA ASP A 132 -24.37 -24.62 1.92
C ASP A 132 -22.89 -24.84 1.56
N LEU A 133 -22.04 -25.03 2.58
CA LEU A 133 -20.60 -25.21 2.39
C LEU A 133 -20.27 -26.48 1.59
N ALA A 134 -21.00 -27.59 1.79
CA ALA A 134 -20.75 -28.85 1.10
C ALA A 134 -21.08 -28.71 -0.39
N ASP A 135 -22.21 -28.10 -0.70
CA ASP A 135 -22.66 -27.80 -2.06
C ASP A 135 -21.70 -26.81 -2.74
N PHE A 136 -21.27 -25.77 -2.01
CA PHE A 136 -20.27 -24.82 -2.50
C PHE A 136 -18.95 -25.51 -2.88
N LEU A 137 -18.40 -26.37 -2.04
CA LEU A 137 -17.15 -27.08 -2.31
C LEU A 137 -17.28 -28.02 -3.52
N LYS A 138 -18.41 -28.71 -3.67
CA LYS A 138 -18.72 -29.53 -4.83
C LYS A 138 -18.79 -28.68 -6.10
N ASN A 139 -19.49 -27.57 -6.06
CA ASN A 139 -19.63 -26.64 -7.19
C ASN A 139 -18.30 -25.97 -7.56
N CYS A 140 -17.41 -25.70 -6.59
CA CYS A 140 -16.04 -25.23 -6.85
C CYS A 140 -15.29 -26.23 -7.75
N THR A 141 -15.35 -27.52 -7.45
CA THR A 141 -14.68 -28.55 -8.26
C THR A 141 -15.22 -28.55 -9.69
N THR A 142 -16.53 -28.48 -9.88
CA THR A 142 -17.18 -28.42 -11.20
C THR A 142 -16.78 -27.14 -11.96
N ALA A 143 -16.58 -26.03 -11.27
CA ALA A 143 -16.14 -24.75 -11.85
C ALA A 143 -14.63 -24.68 -12.12
N GLY A 144 -13.87 -25.76 -11.92
CA GLY A 144 -12.42 -25.79 -12.10
C GLY A 144 -11.64 -25.06 -11.01
N ILE A 145 -12.20 -24.99 -9.80
CA ILE A 145 -11.54 -24.45 -8.61
C ILE A 145 -11.12 -25.60 -7.71
N GLU A 146 -9.83 -25.82 -7.58
CA GLU A 146 -9.28 -26.73 -6.60
C GLU A 146 -9.33 -26.09 -5.20
N TYR A 147 -9.66 -26.88 -4.18
CA TYR A 147 -9.69 -26.39 -2.81
C TYR A 147 -9.01 -27.34 -1.82
N VAL A 148 -8.57 -26.81 -0.71
CA VAL A 148 -8.11 -27.55 0.47
C VAL A 148 -8.89 -27.05 1.67
N TYR A 149 -9.65 -27.93 2.28
CA TYR A 149 -10.43 -27.64 3.50
C TYR A 149 -9.83 -28.34 4.71
N THR A 150 -9.36 -27.58 5.70
CA THR A 150 -8.74 -28.08 6.92
C THR A 150 -9.36 -27.39 8.14
N PRO A 151 -10.42 -27.93 8.75
CA PRO A 151 -11.20 -27.27 9.80
C PRO A 151 -10.40 -26.85 11.02
N LYS A 152 -9.32 -27.57 11.34
CA LYS A 152 -8.47 -27.34 12.52
C LYS A 152 -7.43 -26.21 12.34
N ASN A 153 -7.20 -25.75 11.12
CA ASN A 153 -6.21 -24.72 10.84
C ASN A 153 -6.80 -23.31 10.98
N LYS A 154 -5.94 -22.33 11.30
CA LYS A 154 -6.29 -20.89 11.30
C LYS A 154 -6.95 -20.47 9.99
N TYR A 155 -6.42 -20.95 8.86
CA TYR A 155 -6.97 -20.72 7.52
C TYR A 155 -7.63 -22.01 7.04
N LYS A 156 -8.92 -22.14 7.33
CA LYS A 156 -9.68 -23.38 7.11
C LYS A 156 -9.79 -23.77 5.64
N LEU A 157 -9.81 -22.77 4.75
CA LEU A 157 -10.09 -22.97 3.33
C LEU A 157 -9.04 -22.26 2.47
N LYS A 158 -8.59 -22.95 1.42
CA LYS A 158 -7.64 -22.43 0.42
C LYS A 158 -8.13 -22.82 -0.95
N PHE A 159 -7.87 -21.97 -1.94
CA PHE A 159 -8.30 -22.15 -3.31
C PHE A 159 -7.17 -22.01 -4.33
N LYS A 160 -7.34 -22.65 -5.47
CA LYS A 160 -6.45 -22.56 -6.62
C LYS A 160 -7.29 -22.77 -7.90
N LEU A 161 -6.97 -22.05 -9.00
CA LEU A 161 -7.56 -22.29 -10.30
C LEU A 161 -6.86 -23.46 -11.02
N SER A 162 -7.61 -24.39 -11.54
CA SER A 162 -7.09 -25.46 -12.39
C SER A 162 -6.72 -24.89 -13.77
N GLY A 163 -5.53 -25.19 -14.25
CA GLY A 163 -5.13 -24.84 -15.62
C GLY A 163 -4.58 -23.43 -15.87
N ASP A 164 -4.56 -22.54 -14.89
CA ASP A 164 -4.15 -21.11 -15.07
C ASP A 164 -2.68 -20.85 -14.66
N GLY A 165 -1.84 -21.90 -14.64
CA GLY A 165 -0.42 -21.79 -14.25
C GLY A 165 -0.17 -21.44 -12.79
N GLN A 166 -1.20 -21.40 -11.96
CA GLN A 166 -1.08 -21.12 -10.53
C GLN A 166 -0.45 -22.31 -9.80
N GLN A 167 0.75 -22.10 -9.23
CA GLN A 167 1.49 -23.17 -8.54
C GLN A 167 1.05 -23.37 -7.09
N ARG A 168 0.53 -22.34 -6.42
CA ARG A 168 0.24 -22.35 -4.97
C ARG A 168 -1.20 -22.00 -4.67
N PHE A 169 -1.77 -22.68 -3.66
CA PHE A 169 -3.07 -22.33 -3.10
C PHE A 169 -3.03 -20.96 -2.42
N THR A 170 -4.08 -20.18 -2.60
CA THR A 170 -4.31 -18.93 -1.86
C THR A 170 -5.32 -19.16 -0.74
N ARG A 171 -5.15 -18.42 0.36
CA ARG A 171 -6.01 -18.52 1.54
C ARG A 171 -7.31 -17.77 1.30
N ALA A 172 -8.41 -18.31 1.82
CA ALA A 172 -9.68 -17.59 1.93
C ALA A 172 -9.57 -16.60 3.11
N GLU A 173 -9.13 -15.39 2.82
CA GLU A 173 -9.10 -14.25 3.73
C GLU A 173 -9.89 -13.11 3.12
N ALA A 174 -10.14 -12.05 3.91
CA ALA A 174 -10.81 -10.82 3.45
C ALA A 174 -10.14 -10.13 2.25
N SER A 175 -9.05 -10.67 1.73
CA SER A 175 -8.35 -10.21 0.52
C SER A 175 -8.67 -11.03 -0.74
N LEU A 176 -9.57 -12.03 -0.62
CA LEU A 176 -10.22 -12.68 -1.75
C LEU A 176 -11.51 -11.99 -2.09
#